data_cd5ecd9e3ee58d194a7a7c085314e508
#
_entry.id   cd5ecd9e3ee58d194a7a7c085314e508
#
_cell.length_a   1.000
_cell.length_b   1.000
_cell.length_c   1.000
_cell.angle_alpha   90.00
_cell.angle_beta   90.00
_cell.angle_gamma   90.00
#
_symmetry.space_group_name_H-M   'P 1'
#
loop_
_entity.id
_entity.type
_entity.pdbx_description
1 polymer ?
#
loop_
_entity_poly.entity_id
_entity_poly.type
_entity_poly.pdbx_seq_one_letter_code
_entity_poly.pdbx_strand_id
1 'polypeptide(L)'
;MSAALASTPEGPDATVAAPAATRACPHCGKQASTPLEAYSSPPWAVVECADCGFVYLKNPPDYEALSVDFAWEKTRAAEKKRRSKQSPALMWLDRATRWRLSLMRKNLLDYIADRYPGGRVLDVGCGEGRRLPDTFVPFGIEISEGLAREADKRMRARGGYAVHAPAVEGVKQFPDNHFEAILLRSFLEHEKQPKALLQEAVRVLKPEGAIFIRVPNFASVNRHLRGGKWCGFRHPDHVNYFTPHSLKAMAADCGLKMTLLNPVRLPLDDNINAILERDPTYEKAAA
;
A
#
# COMPACT_ATOMS: atom_id res chain seq x y z
N MET A 1 23.04 48.51 28.36
CA MET A 1 21.80 47.78 28.10
C MET A 1 21.94 47.16 26.73
N SER A 2 22.34 45.91 26.69
CA SER A 2 22.59 45.16 25.44
C SER A 2 21.53 44.09 25.31
N ALA A 3 20.72 44.17 24.26
CA ALA A 3 19.67 43.21 23.97
C ALA A 3 20.29 42.03 23.23
N ALA A 4 20.24 40.85 23.82
CA ALA A 4 20.62 39.59 23.21
C ALA A 4 19.54 39.17 22.22
N LEU A 5 19.92 39.06 20.95
CA LEU A 5 19.13 38.42 19.88
C LEU A 5 19.10 36.92 20.13
N ALA A 6 17.92 36.38 20.38
CA ALA A 6 17.67 34.96 20.46
C ALA A 6 17.74 34.36 19.05
N SER A 7 18.74 33.52 18.80
CA SER A 7 18.82 32.70 17.61
C SER A 7 17.78 31.58 17.65
N THR A 8 16.84 31.58 16.71
CA THR A 8 15.96 30.44 16.41
C THR A 8 16.81 29.27 15.92
N PRO A 9 16.60 28.04 16.41
CA PRO A 9 17.27 26.88 15.86
C PRO A 9 16.66 26.53 14.49
N GLU A 10 17.43 26.68 13.44
CA GLU A 10 17.16 26.10 12.12
C GLU A 10 17.06 24.59 12.27
N GLY A 11 15.89 24.04 12.00
CA GLY A 11 15.70 22.59 11.85
C GLY A 11 16.44 22.11 10.59
N PRO A 12 16.80 20.81 10.50
CA PRO A 12 17.52 20.30 9.34
C PRO A 12 16.70 20.53 8.08
N ASP A 13 17.31 21.22 7.15
CA ASP A 13 16.84 21.47 5.78
C ASP A 13 16.67 20.10 5.07
N ALA A 14 15.45 19.56 5.14
CA ALA A 14 15.08 18.44 4.30
C ALA A 14 14.96 19.03 2.88
N THR A 15 15.98 18.85 2.07
CA THR A 15 15.90 19.06 0.62
C THR A 15 14.68 18.33 0.10
N VAL A 16 13.58 19.09 -0.06
CA VAL A 16 12.34 18.56 -0.62
C VAL A 16 12.66 18.19 -2.06
N ALA A 17 12.72 16.88 -2.34
CA ALA A 17 12.91 16.39 -3.70
C ALA A 17 11.91 17.09 -4.61
N ALA A 18 12.40 17.66 -5.73
CA ALA A 18 11.55 18.37 -6.67
C ALA A 18 10.41 17.44 -7.13
N PRO A 19 9.18 17.95 -7.25
CA PRO A 19 8.07 17.12 -7.75
C PRO A 19 8.40 16.62 -9.15
N ALA A 20 8.26 15.30 -9.37
CA ALA A 20 8.40 14.71 -10.68
C ALA A 20 7.32 15.24 -11.66
N ALA A 21 7.50 14.95 -12.94
CA ALA A 21 6.50 15.27 -13.96
C ALA A 21 5.11 14.72 -13.58
N THR A 22 4.06 15.45 -13.94
CA THR A 22 2.68 15.01 -13.66
C THR A 22 2.37 13.71 -14.40
N ARG A 23 1.69 12.78 -13.73
CA ARG A 23 1.26 11.50 -14.31
C ARG A 23 -0.20 11.48 -14.71
N ALA A 24 -0.55 10.63 -15.67
CA ALA A 24 -1.93 10.25 -15.97
C ALA A 24 -2.56 9.47 -14.78
N CYS A 25 -3.88 9.31 -14.81
CA CYS A 25 -4.57 8.46 -13.84
C CYS A 25 -4.02 7.03 -13.88
N PRO A 26 -3.51 6.48 -12.76
CA PRO A 26 -2.90 5.15 -12.75
C PRO A 26 -3.93 4.00 -12.88
N HIS A 27 -5.22 4.31 -12.86
CA HIS A 27 -6.29 3.35 -13.10
C HIS A 27 -6.71 3.33 -14.59
N CYS A 28 -7.19 4.47 -15.14
CA CYS A 28 -7.78 4.52 -16.48
C CYS A 28 -6.88 5.16 -17.56
N GLY A 29 -5.71 5.68 -17.20
CA GLY A 29 -4.76 6.30 -18.13
C GLY A 29 -5.15 7.71 -18.64
N LYS A 30 -6.29 8.26 -18.21
CA LYS A 30 -6.75 9.60 -18.64
C LYS A 30 -6.01 10.72 -17.91
N GLN A 31 -5.90 11.89 -18.55
CA GLN A 31 -5.17 13.05 -18.02
C GLN A 31 -6.04 14.02 -17.22
N ALA A 32 -7.35 14.09 -17.56
CA ALA A 32 -8.28 15.02 -16.92
C ALA A 32 -8.45 14.69 -15.43
N SER A 33 -8.26 15.69 -14.59
CA SER A 33 -8.37 15.52 -13.14
C SER A 33 -8.71 16.82 -12.45
N THR A 34 -9.45 16.75 -11.34
CA THR A 34 -9.85 17.86 -10.49
C THR A 34 -8.97 17.90 -9.24
N PRO A 35 -8.35 19.05 -8.90
CA PRO A 35 -7.57 19.19 -7.67
C PRO A 35 -8.43 19.00 -6.42
N LEU A 36 -7.87 18.33 -5.43
CA LEU A 36 -8.44 18.19 -4.08
C LEU A 36 -7.57 18.99 -3.09
N GLU A 37 -7.75 20.31 -3.09
CA GLU A 37 -6.91 21.25 -2.34
C GLU A 37 -6.86 20.94 -0.85
N ALA A 38 -8.00 20.54 -0.25
CA ALA A 38 -8.10 20.19 1.17
C ALA A 38 -7.20 19.00 1.58
N TYR A 39 -6.72 18.23 0.62
CA TYR A 39 -5.89 17.02 0.83
C TYR A 39 -4.50 17.14 0.22
N SER A 40 -4.24 18.21 -0.49
CA SER A 40 -2.94 18.54 -1.06
C SER A 40 -2.02 19.17 0.00
N SER A 41 -0.71 19.00 -0.17
CA SER A 41 0.31 19.64 0.66
C SER A 41 1.48 20.02 -0.23
N PRO A 42 1.66 21.30 -0.57
CA PRO A 42 2.71 21.71 -1.50
C PRO A 42 4.08 21.13 -1.14
N PRO A 43 4.83 20.63 -2.12
CA PRO A 43 4.58 20.70 -3.56
C PRO A 43 3.65 19.57 -4.11
N TRP A 44 3.06 18.73 -3.25
CA TRP A 44 2.31 17.51 -3.60
C TRP A 44 0.84 17.82 -3.87
N ALA A 45 0.35 17.45 -5.04
CA ALA A 45 -1.02 17.70 -5.48
C ALA A 45 -1.84 16.39 -5.50
N VAL A 46 -2.84 16.29 -4.64
CA VAL A 46 -3.84 15.22 -4.68
C VAL A 46 -4.95 15.61 -5.62
N VAL A 47 -5.32 14.72 -6.54
CA VAL A 47 -6.34 14.96 -7.55
C VAL A 47 -7.31 13.79 -7.65
N GLU A 48 -8.52 14.06 -8.15
CA GLU A 48 -9.50 13.06 -8.54
C GLU A 48 -9.60 13.01 -10.06
N CYS A 49 -9.53 11.80 -10.64
CA CYS A 49 -9.69 11.60 -12.06
C CYS A 49 -11.12 11.97 -12.49
N ALA A 50 -11.26 12.82 -13.50
CA ALA A 50 -12.57 13.25 -13.99
C ALA A 50 -13.36 12.11 -14.66
N ASP A 51 -12.68 11.10 -15.19
CA ASP A 51 -13.29 9.99 -15.93
C ASP A 51 -13.72 8.84 -15.00
N CYS A 52 -12.86 8.40 -14.07
CA CYS A 52 -13.12 7.19 -13.27
C CYS A 52 -13.23 7.45 -11.77
N GLY A 53 -13.08 8.69 -11.30
CA GLY A 53 -13.17 9.05 -9.88
C GLY A 53 -12.03 8.52 -9.01
N PHE A 54 -10.96 7.96 -9.59
CA PHE A 54 -9.81 7.49 -8.83
C PHE A 54 -9.01 8.66 -8.25
N VAL A 55 -8.69 8.60 -6.96
CA VAL A 55 -7.93 9.65 -6.27
C VAL A 55 -6.46 9.25 -6.16
N TYR A 56 -5.56 10.16 -6.56
CA TYR A 56 -4.14 9.89 -6.62
C TYR A 56 -3.28 11.15 -6.48
N LEU A 57 -2.01 10.96 -6.17
CA LEU A 57 -1.01 12.01 -6.17
C LEU A 57 -0.58 12.28 -7.62
N LYS A 58 -0.83 13.51 -8.12
CA LYS A 58 -0.60 13.89 -9.52
C LYS A 58 0.87 13.93 -9.91
N ASN A 59 1.72 14.35 -8.97
CA ASN A 59 3.16 14.59 -9.14
C ASN A 59 3.99 13.80 -8.11
N PRO A 60 3.91 12.45 -8.09
CA PRO A 60 4.68 11.65 -7.14
C PRO A 60 6.18 11.79 -7.43
N PRO A 61 7.06 11.62 -6.43
CA PRO A 61 8.49 11.56 -6.65
C PRO A 61 8.87 10.34 -7.51
N ASP A 62 10.08 10.33 -8.02
CA ASP A 62 10.60 9.18 -8.76
C ASP A 62 10.83 7.97 -7.85
N TYR A 63 10.91 6.77 -8.43
CA TYR A 63 11.15 5.54 -7.66
C TYR A 63 12.46 5.60 -6.87
N GLU A 64 13.50 6.21 -7.42
CA GLU A 64 14.78 6.37 -6.76
C GLU A 64 14.62 7.21 -5.49
N ALA A 65 13.97 8.37 -5.57
CA ALA A 65 13.66 9.20 -4.42
C ALA A 65 12.77 8.47 -3.39
N LEU A 66 11.76 7.71 -3.85
CA LEU A 66 10.91 6.90 -2.96
C LEU A 66 11.71 5.81 -2.23
N SER A 67 12.68 5.19 -2.90
CA SER A 67 13.48 4.12 -2.31
C SER A 67 14.58 4.62 -1.37
N VAL A 68 15.15 5.80 -1.64
CA VAL A 68 16.30 6.35 -0.90
C VAL A 68 15.84 7.34 0.16
N ASP A 69 15.08 8.37 -0.22
CA ASP A 69 14.74 9.49 0.66
C ASP A 69 13.50 9.20 1.51
N PHE A 70 12.54 8.47 0.95
CA PHE A 70 11.26 8.13 1.58
C PHE A 70 11.16 6.66 1.97
N ALA A 71 12.29 5.93 2.01
CA ALA A 71 12.30 4.55 2.49
C ALA A 71 11.59 4.42 3.84
N TRP A 72 10.76 3.37 3.99
CA TRP A 72 9.97 3.12 5.19
C TRP A 72 10.76 3.24 6.50
N GLU A 73 12.01 2.84 6.50
CA GLU A 73 12.90 2.93 7.65
C GLU A 73 13.09 4.36 8.15
N LYS A 74 13.22 5.31 7.21
CA LYS A 74 13.41 6.74 7.50
C LYS A 74 12.09 7.42 7.87
N THR A 75 11.01 7.12 7.16
CA THR A 75 9.69 7.76 7.37
C THR A 75 8.96 7.24 8.60
N ARG A 76 9.23 6.01 9.06
CA ARG A 76 8.59 5.40 10.24
C ARG A 76 8.83 6.18 11.53
N ALA A 77 10.05 6.65 11.75
CA ALA A 77 10.41 7.42 12.95
C ALA A 77 9.72 8.80 12.95
N ALA A 78 9.71 9.48 11.81
CA ALA A 78 9.04 10.76 11.62
C ALA A 78 7.52 10.63 11.82
N GLU A 79 6.90 9.59 11.25
CA GLU A 79 5.49 9.31 11.39
C GLU A 79 5.10 8.98 12.85
N LYS A 80 5.91 8.18 13.54
CA LYS A 80 5.71 7.91 14.98
C LYS A 80 5.75 9.20 15.80
N LYS A 81 6.68 10.11 15.50
CA LYS A 81 6.79 11.43 16.15
C LYS A 81 5.60 12.32 15.80
N ARG A 82 5.13 12.33 14.55
CA ARG A 82 3.93 13.05 14.11
C ARG A 82 2.68 12.57 14.85
N ARG A 83 2.49 11.27 14.97
CA ARG A 83 1.35 10.66 15.71
C ARG A 83 1.40 10.94 17.20
N SER A 84 2.58 10.98 17.80
CA SER A 84 2.72 11.28 19.24
C SER A 84 2.36 12.73 19.60
N LYS A 85 2.38 13.65 18.62
CA LYS A 85 1.96 15.05 18.79
C LYS A 85 0.44 15.27 18.65
N GLN A 86 -0.32 14.24 18.28
CA GLN A 86 -1.78 14.33 18.22
C GLN A 86 -2.38 14.37 19.62
N SER A 87 -3.53 15.06 19.77
CA SER A 87 -4.22 15.25 21.04
C SER A 87 -4.34 13.95 21.85
N PRO A 88 -3.90 13.91 23.12
CA PRO A 88 -3.96 12.70 23.97
C PRO A 88 -5.37 12.13 24.12
N ALA A 89 -6.40 12.98 24.15
CA ALA A 89 -7.79 12.56 24.27
C ALA A 89 -8.29 11.81 23.02
N LEU A 90 -7.93 12.29 21.82
CA LEU A 90 -8.25 11.60 20.57
C LEU A 90 -7.47 10.29 20.43
N MET A 91 -6.23 10.24 20.91
CA MET A 91 -5.44 8.99 20.95
C MET A 91 -6.04 7.98 21.93
N TRP A 92 -6.54 8.41 23.08
CA TRP A 92 -7.20 7.55 24.04
C TRP A 92 -8.50 6.97 23.48
N LEU A 93 -9.33 7.80 22.85
CA LEU A 93 -10.58 7.37 22.21
C LEU A 93 -10.31 6.39 21.06
N ASP A 94 -9.29 6.69 20.21
CA ASP A 94 -8.86 5.82 19.13
C ASP A 94 -8.31 4.48 19.66
N ARG A 95 -7.56 4.51 20.76
CA ARG A 95 -7.04 3.30 21.41
C ARG A 95 -8.14 2.47 22.08
N ALA A 96 -9.09 3.12 22.74
CA ALA A 96 -10.22 2.47 23.41
C ALA A 96 -11.19 1.82 22.40
N THR A 97 -11.43 2.46 21.24
CA THR A 97 -12.26 1.91 20.18
C THR A 97 -11.51 0.84 19.36
N ARG A 98 -10.23 1.04 19.06
CA ARG A 98 -9.39 0.07 18.34
C ARG A 98 -9.16 -1.21 19.13
N TRP A 99 -9.02 -1.15 20.46
CA TRP A 99 -8.82 -2.34 21.29
C TRP A 99 -9.97 -3.34 21.16
N ARG A 100 -11.22 -2.87 21.26
CA ARG A 100 -12.41 -3.73 21.09
C ARG A 100 -12.55 -4.27 19.66
N LEU A 101 -12.15 -3.50 18.66
CA LEU A 101 -12.16 -3.90 17.25
C LEU A 101 -10.97 -4.79 16.88
N SER A 102 -9.84 -4.71 17.61
CA SER A 102 -8.62 -5.50 17.30
C SER A 102 -8.74 -6.96 17.75
N LEU A 103 -9.47 -7.25 18.84
CA LEU A 103 -9.71 -8.61 19.33
C LEU A 103 -10.45 -9.51 18.33
N MET A 104 -11.15 -8.90 17.36
CA MET A 104 -11.90 -9.61 16.32
C MET A 104 -11.24 -9.48 14.93
N ARG A 105 -10.02 -8.96 14.84
CA ARG A 105 -9.30 -8.79 13.55
C ARG A 105 -8.40 -9.98 13.31
N LYS A 106 -8.80 -10.81 12.36
CA LYS A 106 -7.93 -11.81 11.78
C LYS A 106 -6.87 -11.13 10.90
N ASN A 107 -5.63 -11.54 11.00
CA ASN A 107 -4.55 -11.05 10.13
C ASN A 107 -4.70 -11.64 8.71
N LEU A 108 -4.20 -10.97 7.67
CA LEU A 108 -4.20 -11.53 6.32
C LEU A 108 -3.45 -12.85 6.23
N LEU A 109 -2.40 -13.04 7.02
CA LEU A 109 -1.65 -14.30 7.08
C LEU A 109 -2.49 -15.46 7.62
N ASP A 110 -3.39 -15.17 8.58
CA ASP A 110 -4.30 -16.19 9.10
C ASP A 110 -5.32 -16.63 8.04
N TYR A 111 -5.79 -15.70 7.20
CA TYR A 111 -6.65 -16.04 6.06
C TYR A 111 -5.93 -16.89 5.02
N ILE A 112 -4.64 -16.65 4.78
CA ILE A 112 -3.82 -17.49 3.89
C ILE A 112 -3.70 -18.90 4.48
N ALA A 113 -3.37 -19.01 5.78
CA ALA A 113 -3.21 -20.29 6.46
C ALA A 113 -4.50 -21.12 6.55
N ASP A 114 -5.66 -20.44 6.70
CA ASP A 114 -6.97 -21.14 6.71
C ASP A 114 -7.36 -21.64 5.33
N ARG A 115 -6.91 -20.94 4.27
CA ARG A 115 -7.32 -21.27 2.91
C ARG A 115 -6.44 -22.34 2.27
N TYR A 116 -5.13 -22.31 2.57
CA TYR A 116 -4.14 -23.18 1.95
C TYR A 116 -3.40 -23.96 3.03
N PRO A 117 -3.25 -25.30 2.87
CA PRO A 117 -2.48 -26.12 3.79
C PRO A 117 -0.97 -25.84 3.73
N GLY A 118 -0.51 -25.19 2.68
CA GLY A 118 0.87 -24.81 2.38
C GLY A 118 1.02 -24.30 0.97
N GLY A 119 2.26 -24.10 0.52
CA GLY A 119 2.54 -23.67 -0.85
C GLY A 119 3.45 -22.43 -0.90
N ARG A 120 3.56 -21.81 -2.07
CA ARG A 120 4.42 -20.65 -2.31
C ARG A 120 3.63 -19.35 -2.09
N VAL A 121 4.19 -18.46 -1.27
CA VAL A 121 3.59 -17.17 -0.97
C VAL A 121 4.54 -16.06 -1.39
N LEU A 122 4.08 -15.14 -2.23
CA LEU A 122 4.81 -13.93 -2.60
C LEU A 122 4.36 -12.76 -1.71
N ASP A 123 5.28 -12.15 -0.98
CA ASP A 123 5.07 -10.91 -0.23
C ASP A 123 5.70 -9.75 -0.99
N VAL A 124 4.88 -8.84 -1.54
CA VAL A 124 5.35 -7.66 -2.27
C VAL A 124 5.53 -6.50 -1.28
N GLY A 125 6.74 -5.92 -1.25
CA GLY A 125 7.17 -5.02 -0.19
C GLY A 125 7.42 -5.81 1.10
N CYS A 126 8.21 -6.87 1.01
CA CYS A 126 8.38 -7.83 2.10
C CYS A 126 9.19 -7.30 3.29
N GLY A 127 9.90 -6.15 3.13
CA GLY A 127 10.81 -5.65 4.13
C GLY A 127 11.92 -6.66 4.42
N GLU A 128 12.20 -6.91 5.70
CA GLU A 128 13.16 -7.95 6.14
C GLU A 128 12.66 -9.40 6.00
N GLY A 129 11.50 -9.60 5.39
CA GLY A 129 10.82 -10.90 5.32
C GLY A 129 9.88 -11.17 6.49
N ARG A 130 8.60 -11.36 6.21
CA ARG A 130 7.59 -11.69 7.23
C ARG A 130 7.69 -13.16 7.61
N ARG A 131 7.36 -13.45 8.87
CA ARG A 131 7.26 -14.83 9.32
C ARG A 131 5.91 -15.42 8.85
N LEU A 132 5.99 -16.34 7.92
CA LEU A 132 4.88 -17.21 7.50
C LEU A 132 4.93 -18.53 8.30
N PRO A 133 3.79 -19.26 8.45
CA PRO A 133 3.80 -20.64 8.93
C PRO A 133 4.76 -21.52 8.14
N ASP A 134 5.31 -22.56 8.79
CA ASP A 134 6.40 -23.36 8.20
C ASP A 134 5.96 -24.21 7.00
N THR A 135 4.66 -24.40 6.80
CA THR A 135 4.08 -25.07 5.63
C THR A 135 4.17 -24.27 4.35
N PHE A 136 4.52 -22.96 4.43
CA PHE A 136 4.63 -22.08 3.27
C PHE A 136 6.09 -21.81 2.91
N VAL A 137 6.38 -21.80 1.62
CA VAL A 137 7.66 -21.36 1.05
C VAL A 137 7.56 -19.86 0.77
N PRO A 138 8.32 -18.99 1.48
CA PRO A 138 8.23 -17.54 1.33
C PRO A 138 9.04 -17.06 0.13
N PHE A 139 8.43 -16.17 -0.67
CA PHE A 139 9.10 -15.37 -1.69
C PHE A 139 8.82 -13.89 -1.43
N GLY A 140 9.73 -13.00 -1.83
CA GLY A 140 9.57 -11.58 -1.58
C GLY A 140 10.08 -10.71 -2.72
N ILE A 141 9.56 -9.49 -2.76
CA ILE A 141 10.08 -8.39 -3.58
C ILE A 141 10.27 -7.20 -2.66
N GLU A 142 11.43 -6.57 -2.70
CA GLU A 142 11.74 -5.41 -1.89
C GLU A 142 12.65 -4.45 -2.66
N ILE A 143 12.33 -3.16 -2.60
CA ILE A 143 13.07 -2.12 -3.31
C ILE A 143 14.32 -1.65 -2.55
N SER A 144 14.35 -1.79 -1.23
CA SER A 144 15.52 -1.49 -0.42
C SER A 144 16.51 -2.66 -0.50
N GLU A 145 17.72 -2.40 -1.00
CA GLU A 145 18.76 -3.42 -1.15
C GLU A 145 19.10 -4.11 0.18
N GLY A 146 19.22 -3.31 1.26
CA GLY A 146 19.56 -3.85 2.59
C GLY A 146 18.47 -4.78 3.11
N LEU A 147 17.19 -4.38 3.01
CA LEU A 147 16.05 -5.20 3.43
C LEU A 147 15.88 -6.43 2.55
N ALA A 148 16.03 -6.28 1.22
CA ALA A 148 15.96 -7.40 0.28
C ALA A 148 17.00 -8.48 0.60
N ARG A 149 18.23 -8.08 0.94
CA ARG A 149 19.32 -9.01 1.32
C ARG A 149 18.97 -9.78 2.60
N GLU A 150 18.43 -9.09 3.63
CA GLU A 150 18.01 -9.75 4.85
C GLU A 150 16.80 -10.68 4.63
N ALA A 151 15.84 -10.26 3.81
CA ALA A 151 14.71 -11.09 3.42
C ALA A 151 15.18 -12.35 2.66
N ASP A 152 16.08 -12.18 1.68
CA ASP A 152 16.61 -13.28 0.86
C ASP A 152 17.28 -14.35 1.73
N LYS A 153 18.11 -13.92 2.68
CA LYS A 153 18.76 -14.83 3.64
C LYS A 153 17.75 -15.67 4.44
N ARG A 154 16.70 -15.03 4.94
CA ARG A 154 15.64 -15.69 5.72
C ARG A 154 14.78 -16.62 4.85
N MET A 155 14.45 -16.20 3.64
CA MET A 155 13.58 -16.95 2.72
C MET A 155 14.31 -18.16 2.13
N ARG A 156 15.61 -18.05 1.81
CA ARG A 156 16.43 -19.18 1.32
C ARG A 156 16.51 -20.31 2.33
N ALA A 157 16.55 -20.00 3.63
CA ALA A 157 16.52 -21.03 4.68
C ALA A 157 15.22 -21.85 4.67
N ARG A 158 14.21 -21.42 3.91
CA ARG A 158 12.89 -22.05 3.79
C ARG A 158 12.54 -22.45 2.34
N GLY A 159 13.54 -22.48 1.44
CA GLY A 159 13.39 -22.89 0.05
C GLY A 159 12.86 -21.81 -0.92
N GLY A 160 12.65 -20.57 -0.44
CA GLY A 160 12.27 -19.43 -1.27
C GLY A 160 13.43 -18.47 -1.50
N TYR A 161 13.12 -17.24 -1.94
CA TYR A 161 14.09 -16.16 -2.09
C TYR A 161 13.40 -14.80 -2.18
N ALA A 162 14.17 -13.72 -2.00
CA ALA A 162 13.72 -12.36 -2.25
C ALA A 162 14.43 -11.73 -3.46
N VAL A 163 13.69 -10.91 -4.20
CA VAL A 163 14.17 -10.14 -5.35
C VAL A 163 14.33 -8.68 -4.93
N HIS A 164 15.51 -8.10 -5.18
CA HIS A 164 15.75 -6.67 -5.07
C HIS A 164 15.34 -5.99 -6.39
N ALA A 165 14.15 -5.40 -6.43
CA ALA A 165 13.61 -4.71 -7.61
C ALA A 165 12.40 -3.83 -7.24
N PRO A 166 12.02 -2.84 -8.10
CA PRO A 166 10.67 -2.28 -8.12
C PRO A 166 9.62 -3.39 -8.30
N ALA A 167 8.42 -3.20 -7.71
CA ALA A 167 7.47 -4.31 -7.60
C ALA A 167 7.07 -4.93 -8.94
N VAL A 168 6.69 -4.11 -9.93
CA VAL A 168 6.28 -4.61 -11.26
C VAL A 168 7.39 -5.41 -11.93
N GLU A 169 8.63 -4.89 -11.90
CA GLU A 169 9.79 -5.58 -12.49
C GLU A 169 10.19 -6.82 -11.69
N GLY A 170 10.01 -6.80 -10.38
CA GLY A 170 10.26 -7.95 -9.52
C GLY A 170 9.29 -9.10 -9.78
N VAL A 171 7.98 -8.80 -9.95
CA VAL A 171 6.97 -9.84 -10.25
C VAL A 171 7.24 -10.49 -11.60
N LYS A 172 7.71 -9.75 -12.62
CA LYS A 172 8.05 -10.30 -13.94
C LYS A 172 9.13 -11.38 -13.90
N GLN A 173 9.96 -11.44 -12.86
CA GLN A 173 11.01 -12.46 -12.70
C GLN A 173 10.48 -13.82 -12.28
N PHE A 174 9.21 -13.92 -11.89
CA PHE A 174 8.59 -15.18 -11.52
C PHE A 174 7.81 -15.78 -12.68
N PRO A 175 7.77 -17.13 -12.79
CA PRO A 175 7.01 -17.81 -13.83
C PRO A 175 5.49 -17.70 -13.61
N ASP A 176 4.74 -17.96 -14.68
CA ASP A 176 3.29 -18.01 -14.65
C ASP A 176 2.78 -19.09 -13.68
N ASN A 177 1.62 -18.87 -13.07
CA ASN A 177 0.94 -19.84 -12.21
C ASN A 177 1.84 -20.42 -11.09
N HIS A 178 2.65 -19.56 -10.47
CA HIS A 178 3.68 -19.99 -9.52
C HIS A 178 3.21 -19.98 -8.06
N PHE A 179 2.37 -19.00 -7.67
CA PHE A 179 2.02 -18.75 -6.28
C PHE A 179 0.59 -19.16 -5.93
N GLU A 180 0.41 -19.80 -4.76
CA GLU A 180 -0.89 -20.04 -4.15
C GLU A 180 -1.47 -18.75 -3.56
N ALA A 181 -0.62 -17.91 -2.98
CA ALA A 181 -1.04 -16.64 -2.42
C ALA A 181 -0.06 -15.52 -2.73
N ILE A 182 -0.59 -14.31 -2.96
CA ILE A 182 0.18 -13.08 -3.08
C ILE A 182 -0.30 -12.11 -2.00
N LEU A 183 0.62 -11.51 -1.25
CA LEU A 183 0.34 -10.57 -0.18
C LEU A 183 0.71 -9.15 -0.60
N LEU A 184 -0.29 -8.26 -0.68
CA LEU A 184 -0.16 -6.82 -0.92
C LEU A 184 -0.59 -6.07 0.35
N ARG A 185 0.22 -6.14 1.40
CA ARG A 185 -0.13 -5.57 2.70
C ARG A 185 0.46 -4.18 2.88
N SER A 186 -0.38 -3.15 2.77
CA SER A 186 0.03 -1.74 2.82
C SER A 186 1.15 -1.48 1.81
N PHE A 187 0.88 -1.83 0.57
CA PHE A 187 1.82 -1.72 -0.54
C PHE A 187 1.24 -0.98 -1.75
N LEU A 188 0.01 -1.32 -2.17
CA LEU A 188 -0.57 -0.80 -3.41
C LEU A 188 -0.79 0.73 -3.37
N GLU A 189 -0.94 1.31 -2.18
CA GLU A 189 -0.98 2.75 -1.96
C GLU A 189 0.34 3.47 -2.30
N HIS A 190 1.46 2.74 -2.30
CA HIS A 190 2.80 3.26 -2.62
C HIS A 190 3.20 3.03 -4.07
N GLU A 191 2.52 2.13 -4.78
CA GLU A 191 2.90 1.72 -6.13
C GLU A 191 2.47 2.75 -7.18
N LYS A 192 3.41 3.22 -8.00
CA LYS A 192 3.12 4.20 -9.07
C LYS A 192 2.28 3.58 -10.21
N GLN A 193 2.39 2.27 -10.41
CA GLN A 193 1.72 1.51 -11.47
C GLN A 193 0.84 0.39 -10.88
N PRO A 194 -0.17 0.71 -10.03
CA PRO A 194 -0.93 -0.30 -9.28
C PRO A 194 -1.69 -1.28 -10.18
N LYS A 195 -2.21 -0.82 -11.32
CA LYS A 195 -2.90 -1.68 -12.29
C LYS A 195 -1.94 -2.67 -12.95
N ALA A 196 -0.76 -2.21 -13.38
CA ALA A 196 0.27 -3.07 -13.96
C ALA A 196 0.75 -4.13 -12.95
N LEU A 197 0.93 -3.73 -11.68
CA LEU A 197 1.27 -4.69 -10.63
C LEU A 197 0.19 -5.76 -10.45
N LEU A 198 -1.10 -5.39 -10.45
CA LEU A 198 -2.19 -6.36 -10.35
C LEU A 198 -2.24 -7.30 -11.56
N GLN A 199 -2.00 -6.81 -12.78
CA GLN A 199 -1.94 -7.62 -13.99
C GLN A 199 -0.81 -8.66 -13.92
N GLU A 200 0.40 -8.26 -13.52
CA GLU A 200 1.52 -9.18 -13.33
C GLU A 200 1.24 -10.16 -12.16
N ALA A 201 0.60 -9.69 -11.08
CA ALA A 201 0.20 -10.56 -9.98
C ALA A 201 -0.78 -11.65 -10.46
N VAL A 202 -1.74 -11.32 -11.33
CA VAL A 202 -2.64 -12.31 -11.95
C VAL A 202 -1.84 -13.34 -12.75
N ARG A 203 -0.85 -12.92 -13.54
CA ARG A 203 -0.03 -13.82 -14.36
C ARG A 203 0.67 -14.89 -13.51
N VAL A 204 1.32 -14.46 -12.42
CA VAL A 204 2.10 -15.38 -11.56
C VAL A 204 1.24 -16.12 -10.52
N LEU A 205 -0.03 -15.74 -10.35
CA LEU A 205 -0.98 -16.40 -9.46
C LEU A 205 -1.50 -17.69 -10.08
N LYS A 206 -1.52 -18.79 -9.33
CA LYS A 206 -2.16 -20.05 -9.76
C LYS A 206 -3.65 -19.84 -10.04
N PRO A 207 -4.29 -20.69 -10.86
CA PRO A 207 -5.73 -20.59 -11.13
C PRO A 207 -6.58 -20.53 -9.86
N GLU A 208 -6.30 -21.36 -8.86
CA GLU A 208 -6.98 -21.44 -7.57
C GLU A 208 -6.35 -20.50 -6.50
N GLY A 209 -5.39 -19.68 -6.90
CA GLY A 209 -4.69 -18.76 -6.02
C GLY A 209 -5.51 -17.53 -5.67
N ALA A 210 -5.04 -16.77 -4.68
CA ALA A 210 -5.67 -15.52 -4.29
C ALA A 210 -4.64 -14.44 -3.90
N ILE A 211 -4.99 -13.18 -4.15
CA ILE A 211 -4.25 -12.02 -3.69
C ILE A 211 -4.92 -11.50 -2.41
N PHE A 212 -4.15 -11.39 -1.33
CA PHE A 212 -4.57 -10.86 -0.05
C PHE A 212 -4.10 -9.41 0.07
N ILE A 213 -5.05 -8.48 0.09
CA ILE A 213 -4.74 -7.06 0.02
C ILE A 213 -5.21 -6.30 1.25
N ARG A 214 -4.38 -5.34 1.69
CA ARG A 214 -4.75 -4.32 2.65
C ARG A 214 -4.22 -2.97 2.16
N VAL A 215 -5.12 -1.99 2.06
CA VAL A 215 -4.81 -0.59 1.70
C VAL A 215 -5.60 0.37 2.58
N PRO A 216 -5.16 1.65 2.76
CA PRO A 216 -5.96 2.67 3.44
C PRO A 216 -7.30 2.91 2.75
N ASN A 217 -8.35 3.11 3.57
CA ASN A 217 -9.72 3.33 3.09
C ASN A 217 -10.03 4.82 2.96
N PHE A 218 -9.89 5.37 1.78
CA PHE A 218 -10.21 6.78 1.50
C PHE A 218 -11.69 7.13 1.71
N ALA A 219 -12.59 6.14 1.73
CA ALA A 219 -14.01 6.33 2.02
C ALA A 219 -14.36 6.22 3.52
N SER A 220 -13.35 6.09 4.43
CA SER A 220 -13.62 5.94 5.85
C SER A 220 -14.23 7.19 6.49
N VAL A 221 -15.10 7.01 7.46
CA VAL A 221 -15.65 8.10 8.30
C VAL A 221 -14.54 8.89 8.94
N ASN A 222 -13.47 8.23 9.40
CA ASN A 222 -12.30 8.90 9.99
C ASN A 222 -11.63 9.88 9.05
N ARG A 223 -11.56 9.59 7.74
CA ARG A 223 -11.03 10.54 6.75
C ARG A 223 -11.90 11.81 6.69
N HIS A 224 -13.22 11.68 6.69
CA HIS A 224 -14.13 12.83 6.69
C HIS A 224 -14.01 13.66 7.96
N LEU A 225 -13.91 13.02 9.11
CA LEU A 225 -13.77 13.72 10.40
C LEU A 225 -12.40 14.39 10.59
N ARG A 226 -11.34 13.80 10.06
CA ARG A 226 -9.95 14.29 10.25
C ARG A 226 -9.45 15.17 9.10
N GLY A 227 -10.15 15.20 7.96
CA GLY A 227 -9.73 15.94 6.76
C GLY A 227 -8.28 15.64 6.38
N GLY A 228 -7.49 16.66 6.08
CA GLY A 228 -6.06 16.51 5.74
C GLY A 228 -5.16 15.89 6.82
N LYS A 229 -5.66 15.72 8.05
CA LYS A 229 -4.94 15.05 9.17
C LYS A 229 -5.20 13.54 9.23
N TRP A 230 -5.96 12.98 8.31
CA TRP A 230 -6.21 11.54 8.26
C TRP A 230 -4.92 10.75 8.04
N CYS A 231 -4.81 9.60 8.72
CA CYS A 231 -3.58 8.79 8.71
C CYS A 231 -3.21 8.19 7.34
N GLY A 232 -4.14 8.19 6.38
CA GLY A 232 -3.88 7.77 5.01
C GLY A 232 -3.19 8.83 4.14
N PHE A 233 -3.14 10.10 4.57
CA PHE A 233 -2.36 11.11 3.87
C PHE A 233 -0.92 11.13 4.39
N ARG A 234 -0.02 10.51 3.62
CA ARG A 234 1.41 10.44 3.90
C ARG A 234 2.18 10.88 2.66
N HIS A 235 2.20 12.21 2.43
CA HIS A 235 2.92 12.77 1.29
C HIS A 235 4.43 12.70 1.49
N PRO A 236 5.17 12.33 0.45
CA PRO A 236 4.73 11.83 -0.87
C PRO A 236 4.61 10.31 -0.94
N ASP A 237 4.71 9.60 0.18
CA ASP A 237 4.84 8.15 0.30
C ASP A 237 3.57 7.40 -0.18
N HIS A 238 2.37 7.90 0.18
CA HIS A 238 1.11 7.37 -0.34
C HIS A 238 0.73 8.10 -1.63
N VAL A 239 0.83 7.40 -2.76
CA VAL A 239 0.57 7.97 -4.09
C VAL A 239 -0.81 7.59 -4.66
N ASN A 240 -1.51 6.64 -4.03
CA ASN A 240 -2.86 6.20 -4.41
C ASN A 240 -3.78 6.16 -3.20
N TYR A 241 -5.04 6.59 -3.39
CA TYR A 241 -6.05 6.66 -2.33
C TYR A 241 -7.26 5.83 -2.73
N PHE A 242 -7.32 4.61 -2.24
CA PHE A 242 -8.34 3.63 -2.61
C PHE A 242 -9.63 3.80 -1.80
N THR A 243 -10.77 3.74 -2.50
CA THR A 243 -12.06 3.42 -1.92
C THR A 243 -12.39 1.94 -2.21
N PRO A 244 -13.34 1.32 -1.50
CA PRO A 244 -13.80 -0.03 -1.85
C PRO A 244 -14.27 -0.13 -3.30
N HIS A 245 -14.93 0.93 -3.80
CA HIS A 245 -15.40 1.02 -5.18
C HIS A 245 -14.23 1.04 -6.18
N SER A 246 -13.27 1.94 -5.99
CA SER A 246 -12.15 2.09 -6.93
C SER A 246 -11.20 0.88 -6.91
N LEU A 247 -11.01 0.24 -5.73
CA LEU A 247 -10.23 -0.99 -5.65
C LEU A 247 -10.93 -2.14 -6.38
N LYS A 248 -12.26 -2.28 -6.20
CA LYS A 248 -13.07 -3.28 -6.90
C LYS A 248 -13.03 -3.08 -8.41
N ALA A 249 -13.18 -1.82 -8.88
CA ALA A 249 -13.13 -1.50 -10.30
C ALA A 249 -11.76 -1.83 -10.91
N MET A 250 -10.65 -1.43 -10.26
CA MET A 250 -9.30 -1.74 -10.73
C MET A 250 -9.04 -3.26 -10.75
N ALA A 251 -9.51 -3.99 -9.74
CA ALA A 251 -9.40 -5.45 -9.70
C ALA A 251 -10.19 -6.10 -10.84
N ALA A 252 -11.43 -5.65 -11.08
CA ALA A 252 -12.26 -6.16 -12.18
C ALA A 252 -11.63 -5.92 -13.55
N ASP A 253 -11.01 -4.76 -13.77
CA ASP A 253 -10.26 -4.46 -14.99
C ASP A 253 -9.04 -5.38 -15.21
N CYS A 254 -8.58 -6.05 -14.16
CA CYS A 254 -7.52 -7.05 -14.20
C CYS A 254 -8.03 -8.49 -14.19
N GLY A 255 -9.34 -8.71 -14.40
CA GLY A 255 -9.94 -10.04 -14.36
C GLY A 255 -10.04 -10.65 -12.96
N LEU A 256 -10.16 -9.81 -11.92
CA LEU A 256 -10.24 -10.24 -10.54
C LEU A 256 -11.58 -9.87 -9.91
N LYS A 257 -12.16 -10.81 -9.18
CA LYS A 257 -13.31 -10.60 -8.28
C LYS A 257 -12.82 -10.26 -6.87
N MET A 258 -13.37 -9.22 -6.26
CA MET A 258 -13.01 -8.78 -4.91
C MET A 258 -14.04 -9.24 -3.88
N THR A 259 -13.56 -9.87 -2.80
CA THR A 259 -14.33 -10.20 -1.59
C THR A 259 -13.78 -9.40 -0.40
N LEU A 260 -14.62 -8.58 0.24
CA LEU A 260 -14.24 -7.80 1.42
C LEU A 260 -14.17 -8.69 2.66
N LEU A 261 -13.12 -8.57 3.46
CA LEU A 261 -12.94 -9.31 4.72
C LEU A 261 -13.57 -8.60 5.93
N ASN A 262 -13.89 -7.31 5.79
CA ASN A 262 -14.44 -6.48 6.87
C ASN A 262 -15.67 -5.65 6.45
N PRO A 263 -16.68 -6.20 5.74
CA PRO A 263 -17.73 -5.39 5.11
C PRO A 263 -18.56 -4.59 6.13
N VAL A 264 -18.88 -5.18 7.28
CA VAL A 264 -19.70 -4.52 8.32
C VAL A 264 -18.97 -3.34 8.98
N ARG A 265 -17.65 -3.41 9.10
CA ARG A 265 -16.85 -2.39 9.76
C ARG A 265 -16.24 -1.38 8.80
N LEU A 266 -16.36 -1.65 7.52
CA LEU A 266 -15.68 -0.89 6.47
C LEU A 266 -15.84 0.62 6.58
N PRO A 267 -17.02 1.20 6.89
CA PRO A 267 -17.18 2.64 7.05
C PRO A 267 -16.34 3.23 8.19
N LEU A 268 -16.10 2.46 9.26
CA LEU A 268 -15.35 2.88 10.45
C LEU A 268 -13.88 2.43 10.41
N ASP A 269 -13.52 1.53 9.48
CA ASP A 269 -12.15 1.03 9.36
C ASP A 269 -11.33 1.90 8.41
N ASP A 270 -10.19 2.37 8.89
CA ASP A 270 -9.23 3.12 8.08
C ASP A 270 -8.52 2.26 7.02
N ASN A 271 -8.83 0.97 6.93
CA ASN A 271 -8.26 0.07 5.94
C ASN A 271 -9.33 -0.78 5.26
N ILE A 272 -9.14 -1.01 3.97
CA ILE A 272 -9.82 -2.04 3.19
C ILE A 272 -8.97 -3.30 3.33
N ASN A 273 -9.58 -4.40 3.79
CA ASN A 273 -8.98 -5.73 3.74
C ASN A 273 -9.84 -6.58 2.79
N ALA A 274 -9.22 -7.18 1.79
CA ALA A 274 -9.94 -7.94 0.77
C ALA A 274 -9.11 -9.12 0.26
N ILE A 275 -9.80 -10.07 -0.34
CA ILE A 275 -9.25 -11.14 -1.15
C ILE A 275 -9.65 -10.86 -2.60
N LEU A 276 -8.68 -10.95 -3.51
CA LEU A 276 -8.91 -10.87 -4.94
C LEU A 276 -8.61 -12.25 -5.55
N GLU A 277 -9.56 -12.76 -6.33
CA GLU A 277 -9.50 -14.07 -6.98
C GLU A 277 -9.78 -13.89 -8.47
N ARG A 278 -9.30 -14.81 -9.32
CA ARG A 278 -9.65 -14.79 -10.74
C ARG A 278 -11.18 -14.81 -10.90
N ASP A 279 -11.68 -13.93 -11.75
CA ASP A 279 -13.10 -13.93 -12.10
C ASP A 279 -13.34 -14.92 -13.26
N PRO A 280 -14.03 -16.03 -13.03
CA PRO A 280 -14.27 -17.02 -14.08
C PRO A 280 -15.15 -16.50 -15.22
N THR A 281 -15.83 -15.36 -15.03
CA THR A 281 -16.67 -14.75 -16.08
C THR A 281 -15.85 -13.82 -16.98
N TYR A 282 -14.70 -13.34 -16.53
CA TYR A 282 -13.83 -12.45 -17.30
C TYR A 282 -13.20 -13.14 -18.50
N GLU A 283 -12.73 -14.37 -18.34
CA GLU A 283 -12.12 -15.16 -19.41
C GLU A 283 -13.11 -15.48 -20.55
N LYS A 284 -14.42 -15.64 -20.21
CA LYS A 284 -15.48 -15.88 -21.20
C LYS A 284 -15.83 -14.64 -22.03
N ALA A 285 -15.52 -13.44 -21.53
CA ALA A 285 -15.79 -12.19 -22.23
C ALA A 285 -14.62 -11.76 -23.14
N ALA A 286 -13.43 -12.32 -22.93
CA ALA A 286 -12.21 -12.04 -23.70
C ALA A 286 -11.94 -13.07 -24.81
N ALA A 287 -12.68 -14.19 -24.84
CA ALA A 287 -12.65 -15.24 -25.86
C ALA A 287 -13.77 -15.05 -26.88
#